data_558051bed1c3dc2c53648f7e72039a1f
#
_entry.id   558051bed1c3dc2c53648f7e72039a1f
#
_cell.length_a   1.000
_cell.length_b   1.000
_cell.length_c   1.000
_cell.angle_alpha   90.00
_cell.angle_beta   90.00
_cell.angle_gamma   90.00
#
_symmetry.space_group_name_H-M   'P 1'
#
loop_
_entity.id
_entity.type
_entity.pdbx_description
1 polymer ?
#
loop_
_entity_poly.entity_id
_entity_poly.type
_entity_poly.pdbx_seq_one_letter_code
_entity_poly.pdbx_strand_id
1 'polypeptide(L)'
;VGSEMCIRDSFYMQLTRAKVRPKKNVVTGPAYLVVEDVPLPLAVPFFFFPFSSSYSSGFIMPTYMDDSSRGFGLAEGGYYFAMSDIMDLKITGDIFTKGSWRLSGLTNYNKRYKYSGTLQADYQVTKTGDKGMPDYTVAKDFKVVWNHRQDAKASPNTTFSASVNFSTSSY
;
A
#
# COMPACT_ATOMS: atom_id res chain seq x y z
N VAL A 1 13.10 28.50 15.68
CA VAL A 1 14.38 28.22 15.04
C VAL A 1 14.07 27.34 13.84
N GLY A 2 14.00 27.99 12.66
CA GLY A 2 13.71 27.32 11.42
C GLY A 2 14.95 26.54 10.96
N SER A 3 14.82 25.25 10.73
CA SER A 3 15.72 24.54 9.86
C SER A 3 15.21 24.73 8.43
N GLU A 4 15.86 25.58 7.69
CA GLU A 4 15.73 25.69 6.25
C GLU A 4 16.26 24.39 5.64
N MET A 5 15.39 23.41 5.49
CA MET A 5 15.63 22.34 4.56
C MET A 5 15.27 22.87 3.19
N CYS A 6 16.31 23.19 2.39
CA CYS A 6 16.15 23.48 0.98
C CYS A 6 15.62 22.25 0.24
N ILE A 7 14.34 22.05 0.30
CA ILE A 7 13.64 21.10 -0.55
C ILE A 7 13.25 21.89 -1.79
N ARG A 8 13.93 21.64 -2.89
CA ARG A 8 13.46 22.01 -4.24
C ARG A 8 12.31 21.08 -4.65
N ASP A 9 11.36 20.89 -3.77
CA ASP A 9 10.18 20.13 -4.09
C ASP A 9 9.09 21.14 -4.45
N SER A 10 8.72 21.15 -5.71
CA SER A 10 7.71 22.02 -6.30
C SER A 10 6.29 21.74 -5.76
N PHE A 11 6.16 20.98 -4.71
CA PHE A 11 4.88 20.65 -4.10
C PHE A 11 4.91 20.68 -2.57
N TYR A 12 3.85 21.18 -1.98
CA TYR A 12 3.66 21.16 -0.52
C TYR A 12 2.18 21.04 -0.16
N MET A 13 1.93 20.58 1.04
CA MET A 13 0.57 20.46 1.57
C MET A 13 0.28 21.65 2.48
N GLN A 14 -0.68 22.47 2.08
CA GLN A 14 -1.14 23.58 2.91
C GLN A 14 -2.25 23.14 3.85
N LEU A 15 -2.06 23.40 5.13
CA LEU A 15 -2.95 22.99 6.21
C LEU A 15 -3.66 24.22 6.78
N THR A 16 -4.98 24.15 6.92
CA THR A 16 -5.75 25.25 7.53
C THR A 16 -5.60 25.26 9.06
N ARG A 17 -5.60 24.09 9.67
CA ARG A 17 -5.42 23.91 11.12
C ARG A 17 -4.70 22.59 11.38
N ALA A 18 -3.73 22.59 12.28
CA ALA A 18 -3.05 21.39 12.73
C ALA A 18 -3.00 21.33 14.25
N LYS A 19 -3.40 20.19 14.82
CA LYS A 19 -3.26 19.90 16.24
C LYS A 19 -2.12 18.88 16.40
N VAL A 20 -1.00 19.37 16.89
CA VAL A 20 0.18 18.54 17.15
C VAL A 20 0.10 18.00 18.57
N ARG A 21 0.13 16.68 18.70
CA ARG A 21 0.32 15.99 19.97
C ARG A 21 1.74 15.42 20.00
N PRO A 22 2.66 16.02 20.76
CA PRO A 22 4.06 15.55 20.80
C PRO A 22 4.14 14.04 21.11
N LYS A 23 4.93 13.32 20.34
CA LYS A 23 5.15 11.87 20.47
C LYS A 23 3.93 10.97 20.19
N LYS A 24 2.81 11.51 19.75
CA LYS A 24 1.63 10.71 19.42
C LYS A 24 1.20 10.87 17.96
N ASN A 25 0.66 12.00 17.60
CA ASN A 25 0.14 12.25 16.26
C ASN A 25 -0.03 13.74 15.96
N VAL A 26 -0.06 14.08 14.68
CA VAL A 26 -0.59 15.35 14.18
C VAL A 26 -1.93 15.08 13.52
N VAL A 27 -2.95 15.75 13.96
CA VAL A 27 -4.26 15.73 13.31
C VAL A 27 -4.43 17.07 12.60
N THR A 28 -4.68 17.04 11.31
CA THR A 28 -4.89 18.24 10.51
C THR A 28 -6.37 18.39 10.18
N GLY A 29 -6.81 19.62 10.09
CA GLY A 29 -8.08 19.96 9.45
C GLY A 29 -7.98 19.86 7.93
N PRO A 30 -8.84 20.60 7.19
CA PRO A 30 -8.79 20.59 5.74
C PRO A 30 -7.40 20.93 5.21
N ALA A 31 -6.89 20.06 4.36
CA ALA A 31 -5.58 20.18 3.72
C ALA A 31 -5.77 20.14 2.22
N TYR A 32 -5.01 20.92 1.48
CA TYR A 32 -4.98 20.88 0.03
C TYR A 32 -3.54 20.86 -0.48
N LEU A 33 -3.36 20.20 -1.59
CA LEU A 33 -2.06 20.07 -2.24
C LEU A 33 -1.80 21.31 -3.10
N VAL A 34 -0.64 21.90 -2.96
CA VAL A 34 -0.15 23.00 -3.79
C VAL A 34 1.05 22.49 -4.60
N VAL A 35 1.03 22.69 -5.89
CA VAL A 35 2.11 22.35 -6.80
C VAL A 35 2.51 23.61 -7.57
N GLU A 36 3.78 23.97 -7.48
CA GLU A 36 4.32 25.20 -8.09
C GLU A 36 3.47 26.45 -7.78
N ASP A 37 3.11 26.60 -6.50
CA ASP A 37 2.25 27.67 -5.97
C ASP A 37 0.82 27.70 -6.53
N VAL A 38 0.40 26.68 -7.27
CA VAL A 38 -0.97 26.51 -7.73
C VAL A 38 -1.72 25.53 -6.83
N PRO A 39 -2.78 25.98 -6.14
CA PRO A 39 -3.59 25.06 -5.34
C PRO A 39 -4.38 24.11 -6.24
N LEU A 40 -4.16 22.83 -6.09
CA LEU A 40 -4.93 21.81 -6.78
C LEU A 40 -6.30 21.60 -6.10
N PRO A 41 -7.35 21.25 -6.84
CA PRO A 41 -8.67 20.96 -6.31
C PRO A 41 -8.73 19.63 -5.53
N LEU A 42 -7.58 19.11 -5.10
CA LEU A 42 -7.45 17.93 -4.28
C LEU A 42 -7.41 18.33 -2.81
N ALA A 43 -8.57 18.40 -2.19
CA ALA A 43 -8.71 18.72 -0.78
C ALA A 43 -9.11 17.48 0.02
N VAL A 44 -8.42 17.27 1.12
CA VAL A 44 -8.75 16.22 2.10
C VAL A 44 -9.39 16.90 3.31
N PRO A 45 -10.59 16.50 3.75
CA PRO A 45 -11.29 17.17 4.84
C PRO A 45 -10.56 17.07 6.18
N PHE A 46 -9.80 16.02 6.40
CA PHE A 46 -8.89 15.85 7.53
C PHE A 46 -7.80 14.84 7.17
N PHE A 47 -6.64 15.01 7.76
CA PHE A 47 -5.54 14.08 7.63
C PHE A 47 -4.87 13.87 9.00
N PHE A 48 -4.22 12.72 9.15
CA PHE A 48 -3.63 12.39 10.43
C PHE A 48 -2.27 11.71 10.19
N PHE A 49 -1.24 12.28 10.82
CA PHE A 49 0.13 11.76 10.77
C PHE A 49 0.51 11.20 12.14
N PRO A 50 0.72 9.90 12.29
CA PRO A 50 1.26 9.35 13.51
C PRO A 50 2.75 9.66 13.65
N PHE A 51 3.15 10.25 14.77
CA PHE A 51 4.55 10.31 15.16
C PHE A 51 4.85 9.13 16.07
N SER A 52 5.31 8.05 15.54
CA SER A 52 5.82 6.97 16.36
C SER A 52 7.20 6.58 15.87
N SER A 53 8.14 6.49 16.79
CA SER A 53 9.43 5.83 16.59
C SER A 53 9.31 4.30 16.56
N SER A 54 8.13 3.79 16.83
CA SER A 54 7.74 2.38 16.77
C SER A 54 6.91 2.13 15.52
N TYR A 55 6.76 0.88 15.12
CA TYR A 55 5.88 0.48 14.01
C TYR A 55 4.50 1.11 14.16
N SER A 56 4.13 1.97 13.24
CA SER A 56 2.82 2.62 13.25
C SER A 56 2.06 2.31 11.97
N SER A 57 0.77 2.07 12.14
CA SER A 57 -0.15 1.96 11.02
C SER A 57 -0.24 3.27 10.26
N GLY A 58 -0.37 3.22 8.95
CA GLY A 58 -0.41 4.42 8.12
C GLY A 58 -1.08 4.20 6.78
N PHE A 59 -1.50 5.30 6.18
CA PHE A 59 -2.05 5.32 4.83
C PHE A 59 -0.93 5.30 3.78
N ILE A 60 -1.10 4.50 2.75
CA ILE A 60 -0.19 4.42 1.61
C ILE A 60 -0.81 5.23 0.49
N MET A 61 -0.14 6.31 0.12
CA MET A 61 -0.60 7.18 -0.97
C MET A 61 -0.55 6.43 -2.30
N PRO A 62 -1.63 6.45 -3.08
CA PRO A 62 -1.63 5.85 -4.39
C PRO A 62 -0.71 6.61 -5.35
N THR A 63 -0.07 5.88 -6.24
CA THR A 63 0.73 6.43 -7.33
C THR A 63 -0.12 6.52 -8.58
N TYR A 64 -0.03 7.63 -9.29
CA TYR A 64 -0.63 7.78 -10.61
C TYR A 64 0.12 6.89 -11.63
N MET A 65 -0.63 6.14 -12.43
CA MET A 65 -0.09 5.26 -13.46
C MET A 65 -0.91 5.42 -14.75
N ASP A 66 -0.21 5.43 -15.85
CA ASP A 66 -0.80 5.39 -17.19
C ASP A 66 -0.43 4.08 -17.87
N ASP A 67 -1.44 3.32 -18.26
CA ASP A 67 -1.30 2.02 -18.91
C ASP A 67 -2.10 2.03 -20.22
N SER A 68 -1.45 1.80 -21.32
CA SER A 68 -2.08 1.85 -22.66
C SER A 68 -3.24 0.86 -22.81
N SER A 69 -3.22 -0.26 -22.10
CA SER A 69 -4.26 -1.30 -22.17
C SER A 69 -5.40 -1.07 -21.17
N ARG A 70 -5.10 -0.58 -19.97
CA ARG A 70 -6.03 -0.40 -18.83
C ARG A 70 -6.47 1.05 -18.62
N GLY A 71 -5.81 1.99 -19.30
CA GLY A 71 -6.04 3.43 -19.17
C GLY A 71 -5.34 4.02 -17.94
N PHE A 72 -5.74 5.22 -17.58
CA PHE A 72 -5.22 5.90 -16.40
C PHE A 72 -5.68 5.19 -15.12
N GLY A 73 -4.84 5.22 -14.10
CA GLY A 73 -5.19 4.59 -12.84
C GLY A 73 -4.43 5.14 -11.65
N LEU A 74 -4.90 4.76 -10.48
CA LEU A 74 -4.24 4.93 -9.21
C LEU A 74 -3.80 3.54 -8.73
N ALA A 75 -2.49 3.36 -8.55
CA ALA A 75 -1.89 2.10 -8.16
C ALA A 75 -1.29 2.20 -6.76
N GLU A 76 -1.25 1.05 -6.07
CA GLU A 76 -0.62 0.86 -4.76
C GLU A 76 -1.17 1.72 -3.62
N GLY A 77 -2.37 2.30 -3.80
CA GLY A 77 -3.07 2.97 -2.72
C GLY A 77 -3.56 1.98 -1.67
N GLY A 78 -3.41 2.30 -0.38
CA GLY A 78 -3.84 1.36 0.62
C GLY A 78 -3.56 1.78 2.06
N TYR A 79 -3.53 0.78 2.91
CA TYR A 79 -3.28 0.98 4.33
C TYR A 79 -2.34 -0.09 4.89
N TYR A 80 -1.40 0.36 5.70
CA TYR A 80 -0.49 -0.49 6.45
C TYR A 80 -0.94 -0.60 7.90
N PHE A 81 -1.19 -1.81 8.35
CA PHE A 81 -1.56 -2.13 9.72
C PHE A 81 -0.36 -2.71 10.46
N ALA A 82 0.15 -1.97 11.43
CA ALA A 82 1.10 -2.50 12.39
C ALA A 82 0.33 -3.23 13.49
N MET A 83 0.09 -4.53 13.31
CA MET A 83 -0.75 -5.31 14.24
C MET A 83 0.00 -5.65 15.52
N SER A 84 1.30 -5.96 15.41
CA SER A 84 2.14 -6.38 16.54
C SER A 84 3.62 -6.20 16.18
N ASP A 85 4.51 -6.25 17.16
CA ASP A 85 5.96 -6.26 16.95
C ASP A 85 6.47 -7.46 16.12
N ILE A 86 5.62 -8.46 15.92
CA ILE A 86 5.96 -9.68 15.20
C ILE A 86 5.15 -9.89 13.93
N MET A 87 4.14 -9.07 13.66
CA MET A 87 3.25 -9.24 12.51
C MET A 87 2.75 -7.90 11.98
N ASP A 88 2.79 -7.73 10.68
CA ASP A 88 2.20 -6.61 9.96
C ASP A 88 1.23 -7.07 8.86
N LEU A 89 0.38 -6.16 8.41
CA LEU A 89 -0.54 -6.39 7.30
C LEU A 89 -0.56 -5.13 6.42
N LYS A 90 -0.22 -5.29 5.16
CA LYS A 90 -0.32 -4.26 4.13
C LYS A 90 -1.46 -4.64 3.18
N ILE A 91 -2.46 -3.78 3.06
CA ILE A 91 -3.53 -3.93 2.08
C ILE A 91 -3.38 -2.81 1.05
N THR A 92 -3.25 -3.15 -0.21
CA THR A 92 -3.16 -2.19 -1.32
C THR A 92 -4.16 -2.53 -2.41
N GLY A 93 -4.61 -1.50 -3.10
CA GLY A 93 -5.53 -1.63 -4.23
C GLY A 93 -5.12 -0.73 -5.38
N ASP A 94 -5.41 -1.21 -6.59
CA ASP A 94 -5.25 -0.48 -7.83
C ASP A 94 -6.61 -0.34 -8.49
N ILE A 95 -6.86 0.81 -9.10
CA ILE A 95 -8.09 1.10 -9.84
C ILE A 95 -7.72 1.80 -11.14
N PHE A 96 -8.26 1.32 -12.25
CA PHE A 96 -8.04 1.86 -13.59
C PHE A 96 -9.34 2.34 -14.24
N THR A 97 -9.24 3.34 -15.10
CA THR A 97 -10.40 3.98 -15.74
C THR A 97 -11.21 3.04 -16.63
N LYS A 98 -10.59 2.05 -17.28
CA LYS A 98 -11.29 1.03 -18.06
C LYS A 98 -11.98 -0.05 -17.20
N GLY A 99 -11.98 0.12 -15.88
CA GLY A 99 -12.69 -0.74 -14.94
C GLY A 99 -11.90 -1.98 -14.49
N SER A 100 -10.61 -2.04 -14.79
CA SER A 100 -9.68 -3.00 -14.18
C SER A 100 -9.37 -2.60 -12.73
N TRP A 101 -9.24 -3.57 -11.84
CA TRP A 101 -8.86 -3.32 -10.46
C TRP A 101 -8.10 -4.51 -9.87
N ARG A 102 -7.28 -4.24 -8.88
CA ARG A 102 -6.53 -5.25 -8.13
C ARG A 102 -6.62 -4.95 -6.64
N LEU A 103 -6.73 -5.98 -5.84
CA LEU A 103 -6.60 -5.95 -4.40
C LEU A 103 -5.46 -6.89 -3.99
N SER A 104 -4.51 -6.37 -3.23
CA SER A 104 -3.36 -7.11 -2.74
C SER A 104 -3.27 -7.02 -1.22
N GLY A 105 -3.11 -8.15 -0.57
CA GLY A 105 -2.84 -8.26 0.86
C GLY A 105 -1.49 -8.92 1.09
N LEU A 106 -0.61 -8.27 1.82
CA LEU A 106 0.70 -8.78 2.20
C LEU A 106 0.82 -8.76 3.72
N THR A 107 1.05 -9.92 4.30
CA THR A 107 1.32 -10.08 5.73
C THR A 107 2.73 -10.62 5.91
N ASN A 108 3.53 -9.92 6.70
CA ASN A 108 4.82 -10.44 7.15
C ASN A 108 4.72 -10.76 8.64
N TYR A 109 5.27 -11.89 9.01
CA TYR A 109 5.41 -12.26 10.40
C TYR A 109 6.83 -12.74 10.68
N ASN A 110 7.39 -12.22 11.77
CA ASN A 110 8.77 -12.53 12.15
C ASN A 110 8.89 -12.55 13.66
N LYS A 111 9.22 -13.69 14.19
CA LYS A 111 9.56 -13.87 15.62
C LYS A 111 11.02 -14.26 15.74
N ARG A 112 11.82 -13.32 16.25
CA ARG A 112 13.28 -13.52 16.42
C ARG A 112 13.57 -14.87 17.06
N TYR A 113 14.54 -15.58 16.49
CA TYR A 113 15.01 -16.88 16.93
C TYR A 113 13.97 -18.01 16.90
N LYS A 114 12.84 -17.83 16.24
CA LYS A 114 11.80 -18.85 16.12
C LYS A 114 11.38 -19.11 14.69
N TYR A 115 10.74 -18.17 14.06
CA TYR A 115 10.23 -18.33 12.71
C TYR A 115 10.03 -16.98 12.02
N SER A 116 10.04 -17.03 10.71
CA SER A 116 9.66 -15.90 9.84
C SER A 116 8.85 -16.40 8.66
N GLY A 117 8.01 -15.55 8.12
CA GLY A 117 7.29 -15.89 6.91
C GLY A 117 6.53 -14.71 6.33
N THR A 118 6.04 -14.94 5.12
CA THR A 118 5.23 -13.98 4.36
C THR A 118 4.02 -14.69 3.79
N LEU A 119 2.88 -14.05 3.86
CA LEU A 119 1.65 -14.46 3.19
C LEU A 119 1.21 -13.32 2.29
N GLN A 120 1.11 -13.59 1.01
CA GLN A 120 0.60 -12.66 -0.01
C GLN A 120 -0.64 -13.25 -0.65
N ALA A 121 -1.67 -12.47 -0.76
CA ALA A 121 -2.90 -12.81 -1.48
C ALA A 121 -3.26 -11.66 -2.41
N ASP A 122 -3.36 -11.95 -3.69
CA ASP A 122 -3.70 -10.99 -4.74
C ASP A 122 -4.97 -11.45 -5.44
N TYR A 123 -5.86 -10.53 -5.67
CA TYR A 123 -7.03 -10.72 -6.53
C TYR A 123 -7.08 -9.60 -7.56
N GLN A 124 -7.14 -9.96 -8.83
CA GLN A 124 -7.11 -9.00 -9.93
C GLN A 124 -8.25 -9.29 -10.91
N VAL A 125 -8.88 -8.22 -11.36
CA VAL A 125 -9.82 -8.25 -12.48
C VAL A 125 -9.28 -7.32 -13.57
N THR A 126 -8.81 -7.90 -14.65
CA THR A 126 -8.29 -7.16 -15.80
C THR A 126 -9.35 -7.11 -16.89
N LYS A 127 -9.70 -5.92 -17.31
CA LYS A 127 -10.58 -5.67 -18.45
C LYS A 127 -9.74 -5.00 -19.54
N THR A 128 -9.71 -5.63 -20.70
CA THR A 128 -8.98 -5.13 -21.87
C THR A 128 -9.98 -4.87 -23.00
N GLY A 129 -9.77 -3.81 -23.76
CA GLY A 129 -10.68 -3.36 -24.82
C GLY A 129 -11.83 -2.50 -24.28
N ASP A 130 -12.61 -1.97 -25.19
CA ASP A 130 -13.76 -1.13 -24.86
C ASP A 130 -15.08 -1.94 -24.91
N LYS A 131 -15.99 -1.65 -23.97
CA LYS A 131 -17.29 -2.32 -23.92
C LYS A 131 -18.04 -2.17 -25.23
N GLY A 132 -18.40 -3.30 -25.85
CA GLY A 132 -19.12 -3.33 -27.12
C GLY A 132 -18.24 -3.59 -28.35
N MET A 133 -16.95 -3.66 -28.20
CA MET A 133 -16.01 -4.10 -29.22
C MET A 133 -15.74 -5.60 -29.15
N PRO A 134 -15.45 -6.28 -30.27
CA PRO A 134 -15.12 -7.72 -30.27
C PRO A 134 -13.84 -8.05 -29.50
N ASP A 135 -13.07 -7.06 -29.15
CA ASP A 135 -11.79 -7.14 -28.45
C ASP A 135 -11.93 -7.05 -26.90
N TYR A 136 -13.19 -6.96 -26.43
CA TYR A 136 -13.43 -6.85 -24.99
C TYR A 136 -13.23 -8.19 -24.28
N THR A 137 -12.24 -8.26 -23.40
CA THR A 137 -11.93 -9.43 -22.58
C THR A 137 -11.92 -9.08 -21.09
N VAL A 138 -12.36 -10.03 -20.28
CA VAL A 138 -12.33 -9.92 -18.81
C VAL A 138 -11.60 -11.13 -18.26
N ALA A 139 -10.43 -10.90 -17.70
CA ALA A 139 -9.66 -11.90 -16.98
C ALA A 139 -9.81 -11.68 -15.45
N LYS A 140 -9.94 -12.77 -14.72
CA LYS A 140 -9.99 -12.78 -13.26
C LYS A 140 -8.89 -13.70 -12.77
N ASP A 141 -7.95 -13.13 -12.03
CA ASP A 141 -6.79 -13.85 -11.52
C ASP A 141 -6.78 -13.79 -10.00
N PHE A 142 -6.47 -14.92 -9.41
CA PHE A 142 -6.28 -15.06 -7.98
C PHE A 142 -4.93 -15.72 -7.71
N LYS A 143 -4.14 -15.16 -6.80
CA LYS A 143 -2.84 -15.66 -6.43
C LYS A 143 -2.66 -15.63 -4.93
N VAL A 144 -2.23 -16.74 -4.36
CA VAL A 144 -1.80 -16.83 -2.96
C VAL A 144 -0.41 -17.42 -2.90
N VAL A 145 0.47 -16.74 -2.22
CA VAL A 145 1.85 -17.19 -1.97
C VAL A 145 2.07 -17.16 -0.47
N TRP A 146 2.43 -18.30 0.08
CA TRP A 146 2.81 -18.41 1.48
C TRP A 146 4.21 -19.01 1.59
N ASN A 147 5.07 -18.31 2.31
CA ASN A 147 6.42 -18.77 2.62
C ASN A 147 6.60 -18.76 4.13
N HIS A 148 7.04 -19.87 4.66
CA HIS A 148 7.35 -20.03 6.07
C HIS A 148 8.74 -20.63 6.24
N ARG A 149 9.53 -20.09 7.15
CA ARG A 149 10.86 -20.58 7.49
C ARG A 149 11.04 -20.54 9.01
N GLN A 150 11.42 -21.67 9.55
CA GLN A 150 11.87 -21.78 10.92
C GLN A 150 13.33 -21.34 11.05
N ASP A 151 13.66 -20.58 12.09
CA ASP A 151 15.03 -20.18 12.38
C ASP A 151 15.82 -21.39 12.93
N ALA A 152 17.04 -21.59 12.44
CA ALA A 152 17.93 -22.65 12.91
C ALA A 152 18.26 -22.56 14.43
N LYS A 153 18.13 -21.35 15.00
CA LYS A 153 18.32 -21.15 16.44
C LYS A 153 17.13 -21.61 17.31
N ALA A 154 15.97 -21.84 16.70
CA ALA A 154 14.79 -22.34 17.42
C ALA A 154 14.93 -23.82 17.78
N SER A 155 15.62 -24.59 16.91
CA SER A 155 15.90 -26.01 17.14
C SER A 155 17.19 -26.36 16.38
N PRO A 156 18.31 -26.60 17.11
CA PRO A 156 19.60 -26.84 16.44
C PRO A 156 19.63 -28.12 15.58
N ASN A 157 18.72 -29.04 15.80
CA ASN A 157 18.68 -30.31 15.08
C ASN A 157 17.59 -30.40 14.00
N THR A 158 16.76 -29.35 13.84
CA THR A 158 15.64 -29.38 12.89
C THR A 158 15.46 -28.04 12.23
N THR A 159 15.48 -28.00 10.91
CA THR A 159 15.10 -26.84 10.10
C THR A 159 13.82 -27.17 9.36
N PHE A 160 12.81 -26.30 9.47
CA PHE A 160 11.57 -26.43 8.73
C PHE A 160 11.38 -25.24 7.81
N SER A 161 11.11 -25.51 6.54
CA SER A 161 10.71 -24.49 5.57
C SER A 161 9.55 -25.02 4.74
N ALA A 162 8.54 -24.18 4.55
CA ALA A 162 7.38 -24.48 3.72
C ALA A 162 7.13 -23.33 2.74
N SER A 163 6.81 -23.65 1.50
CA SER A 163 6.38 -22.68 0.51
C SER A 163 5.15 -23.22 -0.23
N VAL A 164 4.12 -22.42 -0.30
CA VAL A 164 2.89 -22.72 -1.04
C VAL A 164 2.68 -21.61 -2.04
N ASN A 165 2.50 -21.96 -3.30
CA ASN A 165 2.17 -21.03 -4.37
C ASN A 165 0.94 -21.58 -5.09
N PHE A 166 -0.17 -20.87 -4.95
CA PHE A 166 -1.42 -21.19 -5.61
C PHE A 166 -1.85 -20.01 -6.46
N SER A 167 -2.07 -20.22 -7.75
CA SER A 167 -2.53 -19.19 -8.67
C SER A 167 -3.54 -19.77 -9.65
N THR A 168 -4.58 -19.01 -9.94
CA THR A 168 -5.50 -19.29 -11.04
C THR A 168 -5.31 -18.19 -12.07
N SER A 169 -5.03 -18.58 -13.31
CA SER A 169 -5.09 -17.68 -14.44
C SER A 169 -6.16 -18.20 -15.38
N SER A 170 -7.13 -17.35 -15.71
CA SER A 170 -8.07 -17.67 -16.79
C SER A 170 -7.45 -17.22 -18.10
N TYR A 171 -7.17 -18.17 -18.96
CA TYR A 171 -6.77 -17.94 -20.34
C TYR A 171 -7.97 -17.53 -21.17
#